data_5573b870f8424080d8bb1d1e70a2f05f
#
_entry.id   5573b870f8424080d8bb1d1e70a2f05f
#
_cell.length_a   1.000
_cell.length_b   1.000
_cell.length_c   1.000
_cell.angle_alpha   90.00
_cell.angle_beta   90.00
_cell.angle_gamma   90.00
#
_symmetry.space_group_name_H-M   'P 1'
#
loop_
_entity.id
_entity.type
_entity.pdbx_description
1 polymer ?
#
loop_
_entity_poly.entity_id
_entity_poly.type
_entity_poly.pdbx_seq_one_letter_code
_entity_poly.pdbx_strand_id
1 'polypeptide(L)'
;MNPIRNRTLRRAPVRSTVLALGAVLGVMATLLGGSVFAVEVIGDDEQDRFVGSGAVFLPRTVSGEARVTAVTCHGCRWKVTTPCLRDEEHSDAGCRGSVLGCAQGREIGRAWLARSGGDFEPVGLFCPTDGEVTAVADMNARVAGSMAREVPALVPACAPERGVVVGIDLHCRSGQDSRAVTWEDSMAGYTIETTARASWQWSFQENGLSGPRTWVHSVDFPGAEYPDAGIRQAFTSTGRHVVDVRATWRGKYTVDGLGPFVVPQPVHQSAGLRVPVGSALGVLHSG
;
A
#
# COMPACT_ATOMS: atom_id res chain seq x y z
N MET A 1 -77.44 5.81 23.07
CA MET A 1 -76.68 4.79 23.83
C MET A 1 -76.32 3.66 22.86
N ASN A 2 -75.10 3.70 22.32
CA ASN A 2 -74.59 2.70 21.41
C ASN A 2 -73.31 2.08 22.00
N PRO A 3 -73.18 0.77 22.12
CA PRO A 3 -71.98 0.13 22.67
C PRO A 3 -70.92 -0.03 21.61
N ILE A 4 -69.70 0.35 22.00
CA ILE A 4 -68.47 0.27 21.24
C ILE A 4 -68.03 -1.21 21.15
N ARG A 5 -67.90 -1.72 19.95
CA ARG A 5 -67.32 -3.05 19.68
C ARG A 5 -65.79 -2.96 19.64
N ASN A 6 -65.14 -3.59 20.62
CA ASN A 6 -63.69 -3.86 20.63
C ASN A 6 -63.36 -4.92 19.55
N ARG A 7 -62.55 -4.51 18.55
CA ARG A 7 -61.89 -5.44 17.62
C ARG A 7 -60.50 -5.74 18.11
N THR A 8 -60.30 -6.93 18.61
CA THR A 8 -58.99 -7.55 18.89
C THR A 8 -58.27 -7.87 17.59
N LEU A 9 -57.20 -7.12 17.32
CA LEU A 9 -56.24 -7.39 16.22
C LEU A 9 -55.35 -8.58 16.62
N ARG A 10 -55.54 -9.71 15.97
CA ARG A 10 -54.64 -10.87 16.03
C ARG A 10 -53.32 -10.50 15.33
N ARG A 11 -52.23 -10.46 16.09
CA ARG A 11 -50.86 -10.41 15.55
C ARG A 11 -50.50 -11.75 14.91
N ALA A 12 -50.21 -11.77 13.61
CA ALA A 12 -49.59 -12.86 12.93
C ALA A 12 -48.09 -12.97 13.29
N PRO A 13 -47.50 -14.14 13.42
CA PRO A 13 -46.08 -14.30 13.68
C PRO A 13 -45.28 -14.03 12.40
N VAL A 14 -44.40 -13.01 12.48
CA VAL A 14 -43.36 -12.76 11.48
C VAL A 14 -42.34 -13.89 11.57
N ARG A 15 -42.36 -14.83 10.65
CA ARG A 15 -41.29 -15.79 10.45
C ARG A 15 -40.08 -15.08 9.88
N SER A 16 -39.04 -14.96 10.68
CA SER A 16 -37.71 -14.49 10.27
C SER A 16 -37.08 -15.46 9.29
N THR A 17 -37.07 -15.10 8.02
CA THR A 17 -36.21 -15.69 6.99
C THR A 17 -34.95 -14.86 6.88
N VAL A 18 -34.02 -15.06 7.82
CA VAL A 18 -32.64 -14.56 7.71
C VAL A 18 -31.77 -15.80 7.71
N LEU A 19 -31.44 -16.29 6.54
CA LEU A 19 -30.35 -17.27 6.31
C LEU A 19 -30.31 -17.53 4.80
N ALA A 20 -29.41 -16.84 4.10
CA ALA A 20 -28.74 -17.28 2.88
C ALA A 20 -28.23 -16.08 2.04
N LEU A 21 -27.39 -15.21 2.62
CA LEU A 21 -26.63 -14.21 1.84
C LEU A 21 -25.18 -14.06 2.34
N GLY A 22 -24.68 -15.03 3.10
CA GLY A 22 -23.32 -15.01 3.66
C GLY A 22 -22.28 -15.88 2.92
N ALA A 23 -22.67 -16.64 1.90
CA ALA A 23 -21.80 -17.68 1.34
C ALA A 23 -21.26 -17.42 -0.07
N VAL A 24 -21.54 -16.29 -0.71
CA VAL A 24 -21.11 -16.02 -2.10
C VAL A 24 -19.98 -14.98 -2.21
N LEU A 25 -19.63 -14.28 -1.14
CA LEU A 25 -18.53 -13.30 -1.13
C LEU A 25 -17.15 -13.88 -0.76
N GLY A 26 -17.09 -15.17 -0.41
CA GLY A 26 -15.84 -15.84 0.01
C GLY A 26 -15.03 -16.49 -1.11
N VAL A 27 -15.54 -16.62 -2.34
CA VAL A 27 -14.89 -17.43 -3.39
C VAL A 27 -14.20 -16.59 -4.49
N MET A 28 -14.37 -15.26 -4.53
CA MET A 28 -13.71 -14.42 -5.53
C MET A 28 -12.37 -13.78 -5.11
N ALA A 29 -11.91 -14.00 -3.89
CA ALA A 29 -10.62 -13.46 -3.39
C ALA A 29 -9.40 -14.37 -3.65
N THR A 30 -9.58 -15.57 -4.20
CA THR A 30 -8.51 -16.56 -4.35
C THR A 30 -7.87 -16.64 -5.74
N LEU A 31 -8.18 -15.73 -6.67
CA LEU A 31 -7.64 -15.77 -8.04
C LEU A 31 -6.65 -14.66 -8.40
N LEU A 32 -6.30 -13.79 -7.46
CA LEU A 32 -5.17 -12.88 -7.61
C LEU A 32 -4.05 -13.39 -6.69
N GLY A 33 -3.16 -14.22 -7.24
CA GLY A 33 -2.04 -14.86 -6.55
C GLY A 33 -0.99 -13.88 -6.00
N GLY A 34 -1.38 -13.05 -5.06
CA GLY A 34 -0.50 -12.37 -4.13
C GLY A 34 -0.53 -13.16 -2.84
N SER A 35 0.56 -13.86 -2.51
CA SER A 35 0.74 -14.49 -1.20
C SER A 35 0.64 -13.39 -0.14
N VAL A 36 -0.53 -13.21 0.43
CA VAL A 36 -0.70 -12.43 1.64
C VAL A 36 -0.06 -13.27 2.74
N PHE A 37 1.18 -12.95 3.11
CA PHE A 37 1.81 -13.54 4.28
C PHE A 37 1.06 -12.98 5.49
N ALA A 38 0.07 -13.72 5.97
CA ALA A 38 -0.54 -13.43 7.25
C ALA A 38 0.49 -13.74 8.34
N VAL A 39 0.85 -12.75 9.14
CA VAL A 39 1.56 -12.97 10.40
C VAL A 39 0.50 -13.34 11.41
N GLU A 40 0.54 -14.57 11.86
CA GLU A 40 -0.30 -15.03 12.97
C GLU A 40 0.50 -14.80 14.25
N VAL A 41 -0.02 -13.98 15.14
CA VAL A 41 0.52 -13.72 16.46
C VAL A 41 -0.41 -14.35 17.48
N ILE A 42 0.09 -15.33 18.21
CA ILE A 42 -0.63 -15.98 19.31
C ILE A 42 0.00 -15.51 20.63
N GLY A 43 -0.76 -14.76 21.41
CA GLY A 43 -0.40 -14.44 22.80
C GLY A 43 -0.67 -15.64 23.70
N ASP A 44 0.28 -15.99 24.52
CA ASP A 44 0.13 -16.97 25.59
C ASP A 44 0.17 -16.22 26.93
N ASP A 45 -1.01 -15.89 27.42
CA ASP A 45 -1.18 -15.08 28.64
C ASP A 45 -0.65 -15.77 29.91
N GLU A 46 -0.45 -17.10 29.90
CA GLU A 46 0.08 -17.85 31.06
C GLU A 46 1.61 -17.83 31.14
N GLN A 47 2.31 -17.50 30.05
CA GLN A 47 3.77 -17.60 29.97
C GLN A 47 4.47 -16.30 29.55
N ASP A 48 3.80 -15.14 29.53
CA ASP A 48 4.36 -13.84 29.10
C ASP A 48 5.18 -13.93 27.80
N ARG A 49 4.69 -14.72 26.84
CA ARG A 49 5.35 -14.93 25.56
C ARG A 49 4.41 -14.70 24.40
N PHE A 50 4.96 -14.16 23.33
CA PHE A 50 4.30 -14.05 22.04
C PHE A 50 4.95 -15.03 21.06
N VAL A 51 4.13 -15.83 20.39
CA VAL A 51 4.58 -16.71 19.31
C VAL A 51 3.96 -16.23 18.01
N GLY A 52 4.79 -16.00 17.00
CA GLY A 52 4.33 -15.58 15.68
C GLY A 52 4.94 -16.45 14.60
N SER A 53 4.34 -16.39 13.42
CA SER A 53 4.87 -17.01 12.21
C SER A 53 5.08 -15.96 11.11
N GLY A 54 6.14 -16.12 10.33
CA GLY A 54 6.48 -15.21 9.24
C GLY A 54 7.85 -14.54 9.41
N ALA A 55 8.15 -13.60 8.52
CA ALA A 55 9.37 -12.80 8.58
C ALA A 55 9.17 -11.58 9.49
N VAL A 56 10.18 -11.24 10.25
CA VAL A 56 10.15 -10.15 11.24
C VAL A 56 11.40 -9.27 11.15
N PHE A 57 11.25 -8.02 11.55
CA PHE A 57 12.38 -7.14 11.84
C PHE A 57 12.72 -7.23 13.32
N LEU A 58 13.98 -7.55 13.61
CA LEU A 58 14.49 -7.59 14.97
C LEU A 58 15.07 -6.23 15.39
N PRO A 59 15.00 -5.86 16.67
CA PRO A 59 15.58 -4.62 17.20
C PRO A 59 17.06 -4.44 16.84
N ARG A 60 17.56 -3.19 16.90
CA ARG A 60 18.95 -2.85 16.56
C ARG A 60 20.00 -3.57 17.38
N THR A 61 19.69 -3.93 18.63
CA THR A 61 20.58 -4.64 19.55
C THR A 61 20.90 -6.06 19.11
N VAL A 62 20.11 -6.63 18.22
CA VAL A 62 20.37 -7.96 17.64
C VAL A 62 21.43 -7.84 16.54
N SER A 63 22.33 -8.83 16.43
CA SER A 63 23.40 -8.83 15.42
C SER A 63 22.85 -8.70 13.98
N GLY A 64 23.63 -8.05 13.11
CA GLY A 64 23.21 -7.84 11.72
C GLY A 64 22.91 -9.14 10.96
N GLU A 65 23.67 -10.21 11.24
CA GLU A 65 23.46 -11.53 10.62
C GLU A 65 22.12 -12.16 11.07
N ALA A 66 21.80 -12.14 12.36
CA ALA A 66 20.54 -12.63 12.89
C ALA A 66 19.35 -11.81 12.36
N ARG A 67 19.51 -10.48 12.23
CA ARG A 67 18.51 -9.59 11.66
C ARG A 67 18.21 -9.92 10.19
N VAL A 68 19.25 -10.12 9.38
CA VAL A 68 19.08 -10.51 7.96
C VAL A 68 18.35 -11.85 7.87
N THR A 69 18.75 -12.83 8.69
CA THR A 69 18.08 -14.15 8.72
C THR A 69 16.61 -14.03 9.09
N ALA A 70 16.27 -13.23 10.09
CA ALA A 70 14.89 -13.03 10.52
C ALA A 70 14.00 -12.39 9.42
N VAL A 71 14.55 -11.43 8.68
CA VAL A 71 13.82 -10.72 7.61
C VAL A 71 13.67 -11.57 6.35
N THR A 72 14.63 -12.45 6.06
CA THR A 72 14.60 -13.30 4.85
C THR A 72 13.92 -14.64 5.07
N CYS A 73 13.57 -14.99 6.30
CA CYS A 73 13.03 -16.29 6.66
C CYS A 73 11.52 -16.38 6.45
N HIS A 74 11.11 -16.81 5.27
CA HIS A 74 9.70 -17.10 5.00
C HIS A 74 9.30 -18.43 5.66
N GLY A 75 8.25 -18.44 6.47
CA GLY A 75 7.76 -19.63 7.19
C GLY A 75 8.50 -19.94 8.49
N CYS A 76 9.32 -19.02 9.01
CA CYS A 76 9.85 -19.12 10.35
C CYS A 76 8.79 -18.85 11.41
N ARG A 77 8.96 -19.46 12.57
CA ARG A 77 8.26 -19.08 13.80
C ARG A 77 9.21 -18.25 14.66
N TRP A 78 8.67 -17.31 15.38
CA TRP A 78 9.45 -16.48 16.31
C TRP A 78 8.71 -16.37 17.64
N LYS A 79 9.45 -16.16 18.72
CA LYS A 79 8.90 -15.85 20.05
C LYS A 79 9.77 -14.81 20.73
N VAL A 80 9.13 -14.03 21.58
CA VAL A 80 9.79 -13.09 22.49
C VAL A 80 9.51 -13.58 23.91
N THR A 81 10.56 -13.68 24.73
CA THR A 81 10.46 -14.07 26.14
C THR A 81 11.23 -13.10 27.00
N THR A 82 10.87 -12.99 28.26
CA THR A 82 11.76 -12.39 29.25
C THR A 82 12.90 -13.35 29.52
N PRO A 83 14.16 -12.91 29.59
CA PRO A 83 15.34 -13.81 29.76
C PRO A 83 15.33 -14.63 31.03
N CYS A 84 14.55 -14.22 32.03
CA CYS A 84 14.54 -14.82 33.35
C CYS A 84 13.34 -15.72 33.61
N LEU A 85 12.45 -15.91 32.67
CA LEU A 85 11.45 -16.98 32.75
C LEU A 85 12.15 -18.31 32.55
N ARG A 86 12.10 -19.18 33.59
CA ARG A 86 12.53 -20.56 33.48
C ARG A 86 11.56 -21.32 32.59
N ASP A 87 11.90 -21.42 31.35
CA ASP A 87 11.32 -22.44 30.47
C ASP A 87 12.01 -23.75 30.90
N GLU A 88 11.26 -24.81 31.20
CA GLU A 88 11.81 -26.08 31.66
C GLU A 88 12.82 -26.70 30.68
N GLU A 89 12.75 -26.28 29.43
CA GLU A 89 13.57 -26.77 28.33
C GLU A 89 14.91 -26.02 28.16
N HIS A 90 15.01 -24.78 28.66
CA HIS A 90 16.21 -23.94 28.48
C HIS A 90 16.55 -23.23 29.80
N SER A 91 17.35 -23.87 30.65
CA SER A 91 17.93 -23.24 31.84
C SER A 91 18.93 -22.17 31.42
N ASP A 92 18.47 -20.91 31.34
CA ASP A 92 19.30 -19.82 30.91
C ASP A 92 20.30 -19.40 31.97
N ALA A 93 21.54 -19.84 31.81
CA ALA A 93 22.65 -19.42 32.63
C ALA A 93 22.92 -17.90 32.60
N GLY A 94 22.31 -17.20 31.60
CA GLY A 94 22.45 -15.77 31.41
C GLY A 94 21.75 -14.88 32.43
N CYS A 95 20.80 -15.41 33.21
CA CYS A 95 20.15 -14.64 34.31
C CYS A 95 20.99 -14.53 35.58
N ARG A 96 22.04 -15.34 35.71
CA ARG A 96 22.95 -15.24 36.87
C ARG A 96 23.99 -14.15 36.62
N GLY A 97 23.67 -12.93 36.99
CA GLY A 97 24.62 -11.83 37.02
C GLY A 97 24.51 -10.80 35.91
N SER A 98 23.51 -10.89 35.06
CA SER A 98 23.26 -9.78 34.13
C SER A 98 22.59 -8.64 34.88
N VAL A 99 23.40 -7.77 35.45
CA VAL A 99 23.03 -6.39 35.83
C VAL A 99 22.78 -5.55 34.56
N LEU A 100 22.57 -6.19 33.44
CA LEU A 100 22.18 -5.58 32.17
C LEU A 100 20.67 -5.30 32.21
N GLY A 101 20.29 -4.35 33.06
CA GLY A 101 18.98 -3.74 32.98
C GLY A 101 18.92 -2.82 31.76
N CYS A 102 17.80 -2.81 31.09
CA CYS A 102 17.49 -1.75 30.13
C CYS A 102 17.47 -0.39 30.83
N ALA A 103 17.78 0.68 30.11
CA ALA A 103 17.57 2.04 30.62
C ALA A 103 16.13 2.16 31.15
N GLN A 104 15.96 2.88 32.28
CA GLN A 104 14.66 3.07 32.96
C GLN A 104 14.08 1.84 33.71
N GLY A 105 14.88 0.83 34.03
CA GLY A 105 14.45 -0.31 34.85
C GLY A 105 13.49 -1.27 34.16
N ARG A 106 13.43 -1.25 32.84
CA ARG A 106 12.64 -2.21 32.06
C ARG A 106 13.34 -3.56 31.95
N GLU A 107 12.58 -4.61 31.83
CA GLU A 107 13.11 -5.95 31.64
C GLU A 107 13.69 -6.12 30.22
N ILE A 108 14.78 -6.87 30.13
CA ILE A 108 15.39 -7.24 28.84
C ILE A 108 14.48 -8.27 28.18
N GLY A 109 14.22 -8.11 26.87
CA GLY A 109 13.58 -9.12 26.03
C GLY A 109 14.62 -10.02 25.35
N ARG A 110 14.28 -11.26 25.10
CA ARG A 110 15.05 -12.18 24.26
C ARG A 110 14.20 -12.60 23.05
N ALA A 111 14.74 -12.42 21.85
CA ALA A 111 14.13 -12.90 20.63
C ALA A 111 14.67 -14.28 20.27
N TRP A 112 13.77 -15.16 19.85
CA TRP A 112 14.04 -16.52 19.41
C TRP A 112 13.47 -16.70 18.01
N LEU A 113 14.15 -17.47 17.18
CA LEU A 113 13.73 -17.79 15.82
C LEU A 113 13.82 -19.30 15.61
N ALA A 114 12.75 -19.89 15.09
CA ALA A 114 12.71 -21.27 14.63
C ALA A 114 12.54 -21.30 13.12
N ARG A 115 13.44 -21.93 12.39
CA ARG A 115 13.29 -22.20 10.96
C ARG A 115 12.23 -23.27 10.73
N SER A 116 11.68 -23.35 9.53
CA SER A 116 10.62 -24.32 9.21
C SER A 116 10.89 -25.71 9.76
N GLY A 117 10.06 -26.15 10.74
CA GLY A 117 10.15 -27.45 11.37
C GLY A 117 11.29 -27.62 12.41
N GLY A 118 12.11 -26.60 12.68
CA GLY A 118 13.18 -26.64 13.65
C GLY A 118 12.78 -26.12 15.03
N ASP A 119 13.72 -26.23 15.98
CA ASP A 119 13.60 -25.70 17.33
C ASP A 119 13.87 -24.19 17.38
N PHE A 120 13.44 -23.54 18.47
CA PHE A 120 13.69 -22.13 18.69
C PHE A 120 15.14 -21.90 19.14
N GLU A 121 15.90 -21.14 18.35
CA GLU A 121 17.25 -20.70 18.65
C GLU A 121 17.26 -19.24 19.11
N PRO A 122 18.04 -18.87 20.16
CA PRO A 122 18.14 -17.50 20.61
C PRO A 122 18.89 -16.67 19.56
N VAL A 123 18.28 -15.56 19.09
CA VAL A 123 18.90 -14.67 18.11
C VAL A 123 19.44 -13.38 18.71
N GLY A 124 19.06 -13.04 19.93
CA GLY A 124 19.62 -11.90 20.63
C GLY A 124 18.77 -11.38 21.78
N LEU A 125 19.38 -10.47 22.55
CA LEU A 125 18.74 -9.70 23.60
C LEU A 125 18.45 -8.30 23.09
N PHE A 126 17.36 -7.69 23.54
CA PHE A 126 16.99 -6.31 23.22
C PHE A 126 16.29 -5.64 24.40
N CYS A 127 16.34 -4.33 24.42
CA CYS A 127 15.52 -3.54 25.33
C CYS A 127 14.20 -3.16 24.64
N PRO A 128 13.04 -3.32 25.27
CA PRO A 128 11.75 -2.95 24.69
C PRO A 128 11.66 -1.47 24.25
N THR A 129 12.55 -0.61 24.74
CA THR A 129 12.68 0.79 24.29
C THR A 129 13.44 0.94 22.99
N ASP A 130 14.24 -0.04 22.58
CA ASP A 130 15.07 0.02 21.39
C ASP A 130 14.31 -0.38 20.11
N GLY A 131 13.08 -0.74 20.27
CA GLY A 131 12.17 -1.18 19.22
C GLY A 131 11.55 -2.54 19.54
N GLU A 132 10.31 -2.69 19.17
CA GLU A 132 9.60 -3.98 19.26
C GLU A 132 9.92 -4.84 18.05
N VAL A 133 9.78 -6.16 18.20
CA VAL A 133 9.81 -7.07 17.04
C VAL A 133 8.63 -6.72 16.13
N THR A 134 8.93 -6.31 14.92
CA THR A 134 7.93 -5.85 13.96
C THR A 134 7.79 -6.84 12.81
N ALA A 135 6.57 -7.27 12.53
CA ALA A 135 6.31 -8.12 11.39
C ALA A 135 6.53 -7.37 10.05
N VAL A 136 7.06 -8.06 9.06
CA VAL A 136 7.26 -7.50 7.71
C VAL A 136 5.93 -7.01 7.11
N ALA A 137 4.82 -7.68 7.42
CA ALA A 137 3.49 -7.27 6.97
C ALA A 137 3.09 -5.89 7.52
N ASP A 138 3.37 -5.61 8.80
CA ASP A 138 3.08 -4.32 9.44
C ASP A 138 3.97 -3.21 8.85
N MET A 139 5.24 -3.52 8.59
CA MET A 139 6.15 -2.62 7.91
C MET A 139 5.65 -2.28 6.51
N ASN A 140 5.24 -3.29 5.73
CA ASN A 140 4.66 -3.10 4.41
C ASN A 140 3.40 -2.20 4.44
N ALA A 141 2.49 -2.43 5.40
CA ALA A 141 1.29 -1.62 5.57
C ALA A 141 1.63 -0.17 5.92
N ARG A 142 2.60 0.05 6.81
CA ARG A 142 3.07 1.38 7.19
C ARG A 142 3.68 2.13 6.01
N VAL A 143 4.57 1.48 5.27
CA VAL A 143 5.23 2.07 4.08
C VAL A 143 4.22 2.36 2.98
N ALA A 144 3.24 1.48 2.74
CA ALA A 144 2.17 1.72 1.78
C ALA A 144 1.33 2.95 2.16
N GLY A 145 1.00 3.11 3.45
CA GLY A 145 0.29 4.28 3.96
C GLY A 145 1.11 5.57 3.87
N SER A 146 2.41 5.51 4.11
CA SER A 146 3.34 6.64 3.91
C SER A 146 3.42 7.00 2.42
N MET A 147 3.62 6.02 1.54
CA MET A 147 3.69 6.23 0.10
C MET A 147 2.45 6.95 -0.45
N ALA A 148 1.26 6.61 0.04
CA ALA A 148 0.02 7.28 -0.39
C ALA A 148 -0.03 8.78 -0.05
N ARG A 149 0.72 9.23 0.96
CA ARG A 149 0.80 10.64 1.37
C ARG A 149 1.95 11.39 0.69
N GLU A 150 3.06 10.69 0.44
CA GLU A 150 4.31 11.31 -0.04
C GLU A 150 4.37 11.43 -1.57
N VAL A 151 3.62 10.59 -2.32
CA VAL A 151 3.58 10.71 -3.77
C VAL A 151 2.87 12.00 -4.19
N PRO A 152 3.43 12.77 -5.16
CA PRO A 152 2.86 14.03 -5.60
C PRO A 152 1.43 13.87 -6.12
N ALA A 153 0.58 14.88 -5.90
CA ALA A 153 -0.77 14.89 -6.42
C ALA A 153 -0.77 14.90 -7.97
N LEU A 154 -1.71 14.17 -8.55
CA LEU A 154 -1.94 14.15 -9.99
C LEU A 154 -2.84 15.32 -10.37
N VAL A 155 -2.26 16.35 -11.01
CA VAL A 155 -2.95 17.58 -11.44
C VAL A 155 -2.67 17.80 -12.94
N PRO A 156 -3.34 17.05 -13.83
CA PRO A 156 -3.04 17.11 -15.24
C PRO A 156 -3.43 18.47 -15.84
N ALA A 157 -2.64 18.89 -16.81
CA ALA A 157 -2.92 20.06 -17.62
C ALA A 157 -2.59 19.79 -19.09
N CYS A 158 -3.34 20.41 -20.00
CA CYS A 158 -3.07 20.33 -21.42
C CYS A 158 -3.01 21.71 -22.05
N ALA A 159 -2.20 21.88 -23.08
CA ALA A 159 -2.06 23.09 -23.85
C ALA A 159 -2.45 22.83 -25.31
N PRO A 160 -3.17 23.77 -25.96
CA PRO A 160 -3.69 25.04 -25.43
C PRO A 160 -4.82 24.86 -24.39
N GLU A 161 -4.82 25.65 -23.29
CA GLU A 161 -5.79 25.50 -22.19
C GLU A 161 -7.25 25.74 -22.60
N ARG A 162 -7.47 26.62 -23.56
CA ARG A 162 -8.83 27.00 -24.05
C ARG A 162 -9.40 26.01 -25.07
N GLY A 163 -8.66 24.92 -25.33
CA GLY A 163 -9.00 23.93 -26.34
C GLY A 163 -8.12 24.00 -27.57
N VAL A 164 -8.31 23.06 -28.45
CA VAL A 164 -7.50 22.84 -29.65
C VAL A 164 -8.39 22.83 -30.90
N VAL A 165 -7.80 23.03 -32.06
CA VAL A 165 -8.45 22.89 -33.37
C VAL A 165 -8.23 21.45 -33.86
N VAL A 166 -9.24 20.92 -34.60
CA VAL A 166 -9.13 19.62 -35.27
C VAL A 166 -7.82 19.52 -36.06
N GLY A 167 -7.10 18.41 -35.90
CA GLY A 167 -5.84 18.14 -36.56
C GLY A 167 -4.61 18.79 -35.93
N ILE A 168 -4.79 19.61 -34.90
CA ILE A 168 -3.67 20.20 -34.12
C ILE A 168 -3.44 19.40 -32.86
N ASP A 169 -2.19 19.15 -32.56
CA ASP A 169 -1.80 18.40 -31.35
C ASP A 169 -2.18 19.15 -30.07
N LEU A 170 -2.88 18.44 -29.19
CA LEU A 170 -3.03 18.78 -27.78
C LEU A 170 -1.83 18.21 -27.01
N HIS A 171 -1.13 19.03 -26.27
CA HIS A 171 0.04 18.66 -25.48
C HIS A 171 -0.35 18.57 -24.02
N CYS A 172 -0.05 17.43 -23.36
CA CYS A 172 -0.47 17.20 -21.98
C CYS A 172 0.69 16.86 -21.05
N ARG A 173 0.52 17.20 -19.76
CA ARG A 173 1.41 16.84 -18.66
C ARG A 173 0.61 16.39 -17.44
N SER A 174 1.20 15.57 -16.57
CA SER A 174 0.54 15.05 -15.38
C SER A 174 0.48 16.05 -14.21
N GLY A 175 1.28 17.10 -14.25
CA GLY A 175 1.48 18.03 -13.14
C GLY A 175 2.34 17.46 -12.02
N GLN A 176 2.96 16.29 -12.23
CA GLN A 176 3.92 15.71 -11.31
C GLN A 176 5.33 15.99 -11.82
N ASP A 177 6.18 16.55 -10.96
CA ASP A 177 7.49 17.08 -11.40
C ASP A 177 8.54 15.98 -11.61
N SER A 178 8.33 14.82 -11.04
CA SER A 178 9.31 13.74 -11.07
C SER A 178 8.67 12.36 -11.27
N ARG A 179 9.41 11.52 -11.97
CA ARG A 179 9.08 10.08 -12.10
C ARG A 179 9.47 9.24 -10.89
N ALA A 180 10.23 9.79 -9.97
CA ALA A 180 10.65 9.11 -8.77
C ALA A 180 10.71 10.08 -7.61
N VAL A 181 10.26 9.62 -6.45
CA VAL A 181 10.35 10.33 -5.18
C VAL A 181 11.00 9.43 -4.15
N THR A 182 11.79 10.03 -3.25
CA THR A 182 12.44 9.32 -2.15
C THR A 182 12.19 10.10 -0.87
N TRP A 183 11.89 9.39 0.20
CA TRP A 183 11.69 9.96 1.53
C TRP A 183 12.18 9.01 2.61
N GLU A 184 12.39 9.53 3.78
CA GLU A 184 12.77 8.81 4.99
C GLU A 184 11.61 8.85 5.99
N ASP A 185 11.35 7.75 6.65
CA ASP A 185 10.39 7.61 7.75
C ASP A 185 11.05 6.81 8.88
N SER A 186 10.41 6.76 10.03
CA SER A 186 10.86 5.93 11.15
C SER A 186 9.71 5.12 11.74
N MET A 187 9.99 3.88 12.11
CA MET A 187 9.02 3.00 12.75
C MET A 187 9.76 2.07 13.73
N ALA A 188 9.29 2.02 14.96
CA ALA A 188 9.84 1.13 16.00
C ALA A 188 11.39 1.23 16.14
N GLY A 189 11.94 2.44 16.01
CA GLY A 189 13.39 2.69 16.09
C GLY A 189 14.19 2.41 14.81
N TYR A 190 13.55 1.92 13.74
CA TYR A 190 14.18 1.73 12.43
C TYR A 190 14.10 2.97 11.58
N THR A 191 15.13 3.20 10.77
CA THR A 191 15.09 4.15 9.66
C THR A 191 14.61 3.44 8.40
N ILE A 192 13.58 3.98 7.76
CA ILE A 192 12.97 3.42 6.56
C ILE A 192 13.20 4.42 5.43
N GLU A 193 14.04 4.04 4.46
CA GLU A 193 14.20 4.80 3.23
C GLU A 193 13.32 4.22 2.15
N THR A 194 12.40 5.00 1.61
CA THR A 194 11.47 4.56 0.57
C THR A 194 11.72 5.32 -0.72
N THR A 195 11.76 4.60 -1.83
CA THR A 195 11.78 5.16 -3.19
C THR A 195 10.56 4.66 -3.94
N ALA A 196 9.74 5.56 -4.46
CA ALA A 196 8.61 5.24 -5.33
C ALA A 196 8.86 5.76 -6.75
N ARG A 197 8.42 4.98 -7.74
CA ARG A 197 8.49 5.33 -9.16
C ARG A 197 7.12 5.26 -9.80
N ALA A 198 6.80 6.28 -10.60
CA ALA A 198 5.55 6.36 -11.33
C ALA A 198 5.67 5.84 -12.75
N SER A 199 4.53 5.40 -13.27
CA SER A 199 4.23 5.27 -14.68
C SER A 199 2.85 5.85 -14.95
N TRP A 200 2.63 6.41 -16.13
CA TRP A 200 1.38 7.06 -16.49
C TRP A 200 0.74 6.37 -17.69
N GLN A 201 -0.58 6.26 -17.62
CA GLN A 201 -1.40 5.83 -18.76
C GLN A 201 -2.37 6.97 -19.10
N TRP A 202 -2.27 7.46 -20.32
CA TRP A 202 -3.14 8.49 -20.85
C TRP A 202 -4.15 7.88 -21.78
N SER A 203 -5.41 8.28 -21.66
CA SER A 203 -6.52 7.87 -22.54
C SER A 203 -7.18 9.11 -23.12
N PHE A 204 -7.15 9.23 -24.43
CA PHE A 204 -7.79 10.30 -25.18
C PHE A 204 -9.05 9.75 -25.83
N GLN A 205 -10.22 10.22 -25.42
CA GLN A 205 -11.51 9.75 -25.88
C GLN A 205 -12.16 10.79 -26.75
N GLU A 206 -12.37 10.45 -28.00
CA GLU A 206 -13.07 11.29 -29.01
C GLU A 206 -14.48 10.76 -29.23
N ASN A 207 -15.48 11.62 -29.08
CA ASN A 207 -16.87 11.33 -29.40
C ASN A 207 -17.18 11.94 -30.75
N GLY A 208 -16.96 11.21 -31.83
CA GLY A 208 -17.24 11.63 -33.20
C GLY A 208 -18.53 11.07 -33.76
N LEU A 209 -18.97 11.58 -34.91
CA LEU A 209 -20.15 11.08 -35.64
C LEU A 209 -20.04 9.60 -36.05
N SER A 210 -18.80 9.10 -36.20
CA SER A 210 -18.51 7.70 -36.55
C SER A 210 -18.43 6.79 -35.33
N GLY A 211 -18.81 7.27 -34.13
CA GLY A 211 -18.72 6.57 -32.86
C GLY A 211 -17.49 6.99 -32.03
N PRO A 212 -17.41 6.49 -30.78
CA PRO A 212 -16.31 6.81 -29.88
C PRO A 212 -15.00 6.15 -30.33
N ARG A 213 -13.92 6.91 -30.28
CA ARG A 213 -12.54 6.42 -30.49
C ARG A 213 -11.73 6.69 -29.24
N THR A 214 -10.80 5.77 -28.92
CA THR A 214 -9.92 5.91 -27.76
C THR A 214 -8.49 5.60 -28.17
N TRP A 215 -7.57 6.50 -27.85
CA TRP A 215 -6.12 6.29 -27.95
C TRP A 215 -5.55 6.16 -26.56
N VAL A 216 -4.63 5.20 -26.35
CA VAL A 216 -4.01 4.96 -25.07
C VAL A 216 -2.50 5.06 -25.22
N HIS A 217 -1.87 5.90 -24.44
CA HIS A 217 -0.42 6.07 -24.35
C HIS A 217 0.07 5.67 -22.96
N SER A 218 1.01 4.74 -22.89
CA SER A 218 1.66 4.36 -21.64
C SER A 218 3.10 4.86 -21.65
N VAL A 219 3.46 5.65 -20.65
CA VAL A 219 4.76 6.33 -20.56
C VAL A 219 5.33 6.25 -19.17
N ASP A 220 6.66 6.38 -19.06
CA ASP A 220 7.40 6.38 -17.80
C ASP A 220 7.91 7.78 -17.41
N PHE A 221 7.35 8.81 -18.01
CA PHE A 221 7.67 10.22 -17.74
C PHE A 221 6.39 11.04 -17.54
N PRO A 222 6.44 12.11 -16.74
CA PRO A 222 5.25 12.86 -16.31
C PRO A 222 4.67 13.79 -17.40
N GLY A 223 5.33 13.94 -18.53
CA GLY A 223 5.14 15.03 -19.46
C GLY A 223 5.91 16.26 -19.04
N ALA A 224 6.04 17.22 -19.96
CA ALA A 224 6.66 18.51 -19.73
C ALA A 224 5.71 19.64 -20.13
N GLU A 225 6.10 20.89 -19.94
CA GLU A 225 5.38 22.04 -20.45
C GLU A 225 5.48 22.13 -21.97
N TYR A 226 4.47 22.75 -22.58
CA TYR A 226 4.52 23.07 -24.00
C TYR A 226 5.74 23.95 -24.31
N PRO A 227 6.48 23.69 -25.42
CA PRO A 227 6.21 22.72 -26.49
C PRO A 227 6.72 21.30 -26.24
N ASP A 228 7.47 21.03 -25.16
CA ASP A 228 8.23 19.81 -24.95
C ASP A 228 7.43 18.72 -24.21
N ALA A 229 6.11 18.79 -24.21
CA ALA A 229 5.23 17.94 -23.40
C ALA A 229 5.43 16.43 -23.59
N GLY A 230 5.88 16.00 -24.75
CA GLY A 230 6.11 14.56 -25.05
C GLY A 230 4.84 13.71 -25.15
N ILE A 231 3.75 14.12 -24.48
CA ILE A 231 2.43 13.49 -24.55
C ILE A 231 1.55 14.37 -25.38
N ARG A 232 1.17 13.87 -26.56
CA ARG A 232 0.41 14.64 -27.53
C ARG A 232 -0.61 13.78 -28.26
N GLN A 233 -1.75 14.38 -28.62
CA GLN A 233 -2.79 13.76 -29.38
C GLN A 233 -3.57 14.81 -30.21
N ALA A 234 -3.72 14.57 -31.49
CA ALA A 234 -4.65 15.34 -32.33
C ALA A 234 -6.02 14.65 -32.34
N PHE A 235 -7.09 15.44 -32.27
CA PHE A 235 -8.46 14.99 -32.47
C PHE A 235 -8.92 15.20 -33.92
N THR A 236 -9.80 14.32 -34.39
CA THR A 236 -10.28 14.34 -35.80
C THR A 236 -11.68 14.93 -35.94
N SER A 237 -12.39 15.17 -34.83
CA SER A 237 -13.73 15.74 -34.82
C SER A 237 -13.85 16.90 -33.83
N THR A 238 -14.78 17.82 -34.11
CA THR A 238 -15.12 18.90 -33.19
C THR A 238 -15.99 18.39 -32.06
N GLY A 239 -15.98 19.10 -30.92
CA GLY A 239 -16.81 18.77 -29.76
C GLY A 239 -16.08 18.86 -28.44
N ARG A 240 -16.65 18.23 -27.40
CA ARG A 240 -16.01 18.07 -26.11
C ARG A 240 -15.50 16.65 -25.98
N HIS A 241 -14.19 16.50 -25.89
CA HIS A 241 -13.52 15.23 -25.74
C HIS A 241 -12.98 15.07 -24.31
N VAL A 242 -12.66 13.85 -23.93
CA VAL A 242 -12.19 13.52 -22.60
C VAL A 242 -10.74 13.06 -22.69
N VAL A 243 -9.93 13.57 -21.80
CA VAL A 243 -8.55 13.11 -21.58
C VAL A 243 -8.46 12.61 -20.14
N ASP A 244 -8.24 11.32 -19.96
CA ASP A 244 -8.03 10.71 -18.65
C ASP A 244 -6.57 10.32 -18.49
N VAL A 245 -6.05 10.49 -17.29
CA VAL A 245 -4.71 10.03 -16.91
C VAL A 245 -4.77 9.23 -15.63
N ARG A 246 -4.06 8.12 -15.63
CA ARG A 246 -3.82 7.29 -14.44
C ARG A 246 -2.33 7.22 -14.17
N ALA A 247 -1.91 7.65 -12.99
CA ALA A 247 -0.57 7.43 -12.46
C ALA A 247 -0.57 6.18 -11.56
N THR A 248 0.44 5.32 -11.74
CA THR A 248 0.67 4.13 -10.91
C THR A 248 2.04 4.24 -10.29
N TRP A 249 2.09 4.39 -8.97
CA TRP A 249 3.31 4.47 -8.18
C TRP A 249 3.65 3.12 -7.58
N ARG A 250 4.86 2.62 -7.81
CA ARG A 250 5.40 1.40 -7.21
C ARG A 250 6.59 1.74 -6.34
N GLY A 251 6.54 1.26 -5.09
CA GLY A 251 7.55 1.55 -4.07
C GLY A 251 8.49 0.37 -3.81
N LYS A 252 9.71 0.74 -3.40
CA LYS A 252 10.66 -0.14 -2.73
C LYS A 252 11.21 0.60 -1.52
N TYR A 253 11.53 -0.13 -0.46
CA TYR A 253 12.08 0.48 0.74
C TYR A 253 13.24 -0.35 1.31
N THR A 254 14.11 0.31 2.06
CA THR A 254 15.12 -0.33 2.90
C THR A 254 14.83 -0.01 4.36
N VAL A 255 15.27 -0.87 5.25
CA VAL A 255 15.16 -0.70 6.71
C VAL A 255 16.55 -0.80 7.31
N ASP A 256 17.09 0.28 7.85
CA ASP A 256 18.48 0.39 8.30
C ASP A 256 19.48 -0.18 7.27
N GLY A 257 19.24 0.08 5.99
CA GLY A 257 20.05 -0.43 4.88
C GLY A 257 19.77 -1.87 4.45
N LEU A 258 18.89 -2.61 5.15
CA LEU A 258 18.46 -3.94 4.73
C LEU A 258 17.40 -3.82 3.62
N GLY A 259 17.47 -4.66 2.63
CA GLY A 259 16.53 -4.68 1.50
C GLY A 259 17.27 -4.62 0.15
N PRO A 260 16.64 -4.11 -0.93
CA PRO A 260 15.33 -3.47 -0.95
C PRO A 260 14.15 -4.44 -0.87
N PHE A 261 13.13 -4.05 -0.12
CA PHE A 261 11.82 -4.72 -0.08
C PHE A 261 10.84 -4.05 -1.03
N VAL A 262 9.94 -4.82 -1.62
CA VAL A 262 8.92 -4.29 -2.53
C VAL A 262 7.66 -3.96 -1.72
N VAL A 263 7.11 -2.76 -1.93
CA VAL A 263 5.78 -2.42 -1.39
C VAL A 263 4.73 -3.22 -2.17
N PRO A 264 3.95 -4.10 -1.53
CA PRO A 264 3.07 -5.02 -2.24
C PRO A 264 1.96 -4.34 -3.04
N GLN A 265 1.48 -3.19 -2.56
CA GLN A 265 0.36 -2.48 -3.15
C GLN A 265 0.84 -1.18 -3.80
N PRO A 266 0.61 -1.00 -5.11
CA PRO A 266 0.87 0.27 -5.77
C PRO A 266 -0.16 1.33 -5.35
N VAL A 267 0.24 2.60 -5.38
CA VAL A 267 -0.68 3.73 -5.26
C VAL A 267 -1.16 4.12 -6.64
N HIS A 268 -2.48 4.22 -6.79
CA HIS A 268 -3.12 4.66 -8.02
C HIS A 268 -3.77 6.03 -7.83
N GLN A 269 -3.51 6.92 -8.77
CA GLN A 269 -4.17 8.22 -8.88
C GLN A 269 -4.81 8.30 -10.26
N SER A 270 -5.99 8.93 -10.37
CA SER A 270 -6.66 9.14 -11.65
C SER A 270 -7.25 10.55 -11.70
N ALA A 271 -7.15 11.19 -12.85
CA ALA A 271 -7.73 12.50 -13.09
C ALA A 271 -8.17 12.61 -14.54
N GLY A 272 -9.21 13.42 -14.80
CA GLY A 272 -9.75 13.62 -16.13
C GLY A 272 -9.92 15.09 -16.47
N LEU A 273 -9.77 15.43 -17.74
CA LEU A 273 -9.97 16.76 -18.32
C LEU A 273 -11.00 16.70 -19.43
N ARG A 274 -11.78 17.76 -19.59
CA ARG A 274 -12.66 17.96 -20.72
C ARG A 274 -12.06 19.02 -21.64
N VAL A 275 -11.76 18.63 -22.88
CA VAL A 275 -11.10 19.47 -23.87
C VAL A 275 -12.08 19.87 -24.96
N PRO A 276 -12.34 21.15 -25.13
CA PRO A 276 -13.11 21.62 -26.30
C PRO A 276 -12.23 21.56 -27.54
N VAL A 277 -12.77 20.99 -28.61
CA VAL A 277 -12.11 20.91 -29.93
C VAL A 277 -12.96 21.64 -30.95
N GLY A 278 -12.43 22.70 -31.55
CA GLY A 278 -13.08 23.53 -32.54
C GLY A 278 -12.63 23.22 -33.98
N SER A 279 -13.25 23.86 -34.95
CA SER A 279 -12.79 23.92 -36.34
C SER A 279 -12.07 25.23 -36.61
N ALA A 280 -11.02 25.23 -37.43
CA ALA A 280 -10.50 26.46 -38.03
C ALA A 280 -11.36 26.86 -39.22
N LEU A 281 -11.91 28.07 -39.19
CA LEU A 281 -12.48 28.70 -40.40
C LEU A 281 -11.35 29.51 -41.04
N GLY A 282 -10.84 29.01 -42.16
CA GLY A 282 -9.94 29.79 -43.01
C GLY A 282 -10.69 30.93 -43.70
N VAL A 283 -10.36 32.18 -43.39
CA VAL A 283 -10.79 33.34 -44.17
C VAL A 283 -9.78 33.51 -45.29
N LEU A 284 -10.15 33.13 -46.52
CA LEU A 284 -9.39 33.49 -47.71
C LEU A 284 -9.56 35.00 -47.93
N HIS A 285 -8.53 35.79 -47.66
CA HIS A 285 -8.43 37.14 -48.13
C HIS A 285 -7.99 37.07 -49.61
N SER A 286 -8.92 37.39 -50.53
CA SER A 286 -8.55 37.71 -51.90
C SER A 286 -7.90 39.09 -51.90
N GLY A 287 -6.56 39.14 -52.03
CA GLY A 287 -5.83 40.36 -52.33
C GLY A 287 -6.01 40.79 -53.77
#